data_5d55c51cc181da25c2ce735a54926d90
#
_entry.id   5d55c51cc181da25c2ce735a54926d90
#
_cell.length_a   1.000
_cell.length_b   1.000
_cell.length_c   1.000
_cell.angle_alpha   90.00
_cell.angle_beta   90.00
_cell.angle_gamma   90.00
#
_symmetry.space_group_name_H-M   'P 1'
#
loop_
_entity.id
_entity.type
_entity.pdbx_description
1 polymer ?
#
loop_
_entity_poly.entity_id
_entity_poly.type
_entity_poly.pdbx_seq_one_letter_code
_entity_poly.pdbx_strand_id
1 'polypeptide(L)'
;MSGAQLLVKGLVVATLAVTLAHDCVAQIPPGGAPPGQRGGGRGGRGGGRGRGIQVMTLTSSAFADGGSLPVKYAQPGGDVSPPLAWSGTPDSAASFVLIVHDVDATSEGRGGAGFDDLLQWMVWNIPASVHSLAEGVAQGAQLPDGTRQISATGPYYRGPAAPASGPPHHYLFELYALDTQIDVPPVGAAPAVTRAAVTAAMLGHVRGKAVLVVTFRRQAP
;
A
#
# COMPACT_ATOMS: atom_id res chain seq x y z
N MET A 1 -68.51 11.30 12.00
CA MET A 1 -68.51 10.68 13.32
C MET A 1 -67.60 9.47 13.26
N SER A 2 -66.40 9.58 13.79
CA SER A 2 -65.61 8.49 14.36
C SER A 2 -64.21 9.00 14.61
N GLY A 3 -63.80 9.00 15.86
CA GLY A 3 -62.57 9.59 16.36
C GLY A 3 -61.35 8.72 16.10
N ALA A 4 -60.26 9.35 15.73
CA ALA A 4 -58.93 8.76 15.65
C ALA A 4 -58.23 8.96 17.00
N GLN A 5 -57.89 7.87 17.68
CA GLN A 5 -57.07 7.88 18.89
C GLN A 5 -55.57 7.99 18.49
N LEU A 6 -54.93 9.04 19.00
CA LEU A 6 -53.50 9.24 18.96
C LEU A 6 -52.82 8.33 20.03
N LEU A 7 -51.97 7.41 19.59
CA LEU A 7 -51.13 6.64 20.50
C LEU A 7 -49.76 7.34 20.59
N VAL A 8 -49.48 7.97 21.72
CA VAL A 8 -48.17 8.53 22.07
C VAL A 8 -47.29 7.38 22.58
N LYS A 9 -46.26 7.01 21.82
CA LYS A 9 -45.20 6.09 22.28
C LYS A 9 -44.09 6.90 22.93
N GLY A 10 -43.92 6.68 24.23
CA GLY A 10 -42.89 7.31 25.04
C GLY A 10 -41.47 6.87 24.61
N LEU A 11 -40.61 7.86 24.47
CA LEU A 11 -39.18 7.72 24.22
C LEU A 11 -38.47 7.51 25.57
N VAL A 12 -37.92 6.33 25.81
CA VAL A 12 -37.03 6.06 26.94
C VAL A 12 -35.62 6.47 26.55
N VAL A 13 -35.13 7.55 27.15
CA VAL A 13 -33.74 8.00 27.02
C VAL A 13 -32.92 7.24 28.08
N ALA A 14 -32.08 6.32 27.63
CA ALA A 14 -31.09 5.69 28.48
C ALA A 14 -29.83 6.56 28.51
N THR A 15 -29.57 7.19 29.64
CA THR A 15 -28.33 7.94 29.92
C THR A 15 -27.22 6.95 30.24
N LEU A 16 -26.22 6.83 29.35
CA LEU A 16 -25.01 6.07 29.57
C LEU A 16 -24.02 6.95 30.36
N ALA A 17 -23.74 6.60 31.61
CA ALA A 17 -22.72 7.25 32.43
C ALA A 17 -21.33 6.73 31.99
N VAL A 18 -20.52 7.61 31.44
CA VAL A 18 -19.10 7.35 31.14
C VAL A 18 -18.30 7.67 32.40
N THR A 19 -17.78 6.65 33.06
CA THR A 19 -16.80 6.79 34.15
C THR A 19 -15.39 6.95 33.52
N LEU A 20 -14.83 8.14 33.67
CA LEU A 20 -13.42 8.44 33.35
C LEU A 20 -12.53 7.77 34.40
N ALA A 21 -11.79 6.74 34.01
CA ALA A 21 -10.69 6.21 34.78
C ALA A 21 -9.49 7.14 34.64
N HIS A 22 -9.01 7.65 35.79
CA HIS A 22 -7.81 8.50 35.86
C HIS A 22 -6.55 7.64 35.78
N ASP A 23 -5.67 8.00 34.87
CA ASP A 23 -4.36 7.38 34.67
C ASP A 23 -3.48 7.50 35.91
N CYS A 24 -3.05 6.35 36.40
CA CYS A 24 -2.03 6.25 37.42
C CYS A 24 -0.64 6.35 36.74
N VAL A 25 -0.03 7.55 36.79
CA VAL A 25 1.36 7.76 36.37
C VAL A 25 2.27 7.11 37.42
N ALA A 26 2.89 6.00 37.06
CA ALA A 26 3.91 5.36 37.89
C ALA A 26 5.22 6.17 37.83
N GLN A 27 5.59 6.77 38.93
CA GLN A 27 6.90 7.42 39.16
C GLN A 27 8.00 6.35 39.27
N ILE A 28 9.04 6.47 38.44
CA ILE A 28 10.26 5.67 38.53
C ILE A 28 11.16 6.27 39.61
N PRO A 29 11.58 5.53 40.66
CA PRO A 29 12.55 6.01 41.63
C PRO A 29 13.99 5.92 41.06
N PRO A 30 14.87 6.86 41.40
CA PRO A 30 16.31 6.78 41.09
C PRO A 30 16.99 5.91 42.14
N GLY A 31 17.57 4.81 41.73
CA GLY A 31 18.24 3.92 42.69
C GLY A 31 19.38 3.10 42.10
N GLY A 32 20.59 3.52 42.41
CA GLY A 32 21.75 2.75 42.82
C GLY A 32 22.15 1.48 42.06
N ALA A 33 23.27 1.54 41.36
CA ALA A 33 24.02 0.37 40.89
C ALA A 33 24.76 -0.31 42.06
N PRO A 34 24.76 -1.67 42.16
CA PRO A 34 25.75 -2.40 42.93
C PRO A 34 26.91 -2.92 42.05
N PRO A 35 28.10 -3.12 42.60
CA PRO A 35 29.31 -3.51 41.85
C PRO A 35 29.42 -5.00 41.63
N GLY A 36 29.88 -5.34 40.44
CA GLY A 36 30.71 -6.45 40.04
C GLY A 36 30.40 -7.88 40.48
N GLN A 37 30.07 -8.72 39.49
CA GLN A 37 30.55 -10.11 39.49
C GLN A 37 30.90 -10.52 38.05
N ARG A 38 32.19 -10.82 37.85
CA ARG A 38 32.74 -11.54 36.68
C ARG A 38 32.32 -13.00 36.78
N GLY A 39 31.57 -13.47 35.82
CA GLY A 39 31.26 -14.89 35.64
C GLY A 39 31.20 -15.20 34.17
N GLY A 40 32.24 -15.90 33.67
CA GLY A 40 32.27 -16.35 32.29
C GLY A 40 31.21 -17.44 32.04
N GLY A 41 30.47 -17.29 30.96
CA GLY A 41 29.54 -18.26 30.44
C GLY A 41 29.44 -18.06 28.94
N ARG A 42 30.24 -18.80 28.16
CA ARG A 42 30.04 -18.98 26.72
C ARG A 42 28.71 -19.75 26.52
N GLY A 43 27.65 -19.06 26.39
CA GLY A 43 26.36 -19.58 25.91
C GLY A 43 26.06 -18.91 24.58
N GLY A 44 26.28 -19.62 23.47
CA GLY A 44 25.88 -19.18 22.15
C GLY A 44 24.35 -18.98 22.10
N ARG A 45 23.87 -17.78 22.31
CA ARG A 45 22.55 -17.38 21.90
C ARG A 45 22.65 -17.12 20.41
N GLY A 46 22.26 -18.12 19.62
CA GLY A 46 21.81 -17.95 18.25
C GLY A 46 20.60 -17.01 18.27
N GLY A 47 20.85 -15.72 18.42
CA GLY A 47 19.86 -14.70 18.16
C GLY A 47 19.57 -14.79 16.68
N GLY A 48 18.40 -15.30 16.31
CA GLY A 48 17.88 -15.16 14.96
C GLY A 48 17.88 -13.67 14.65
N ARG A 49 18.89 -13.21 13.91
CA ARG A 49 18.87 -11.90 13.28
C ARG A 49 17.63 -11.92 12.40
N GLY A 50 16.57 -11.23 12.83
CA GLY A 50 15.45 -10.98 11.95
C GLY A 50 16.05 -10.50 10.64
N ARG A 51 15.85 -11.26 9.55
CA ARG A 51 16.35 -10.88 8.24
C ARG A 51 15.71 -9.53 7.92
N GLY A 52 16.52 -8.47 7.96
CA GLY A 52 16.07 -7.13 7.56
C GLY A 52 15.51 -7.21 6.13
N ILE A 53 14.57 -6.32 5.83
CA ILE A 53 14.06 -6.16 4.46
C ILE A 53 15.23 -5.72 3.58
N GLN A 54 15.50 -6.44 2.50
CA GLN A 54 16.55 -6.10 1.54
C GLN A 54 16.15 -4.87 0.73
N VAL A 55 17.05 -3.88 0.62
CA VAL A 55 16.84 -2.75 -0.27
C VAL A 55 17.10 -3.19 -1.70
N MET A 56 16.08 -3.06 -2.54
CA MET A 56 16.11 -3.34 -3.97
C MET A 56 16.21 -2.03 -4.76
N THR A 57 16.53 -2.12 -6.04
CA THR A 57 16.49 -0.98 -6.97
C THR A 57 15.32 -1.15 -7.93
N LEU A 58 14.50 -0.11 -8.11
CA LEU A 58 13.44 -0.02 -9.12
C LEU A 58 13.73 1.17 -10.03
N THR A 59 13.69 0.96 -11.32
CA THR A 59 13.99 1.98 -12.34
C THR A 59 12.98 1.94 -13.47
N SER A 60 12.94 3.03 -14.25
CA SER A 60 12.25 3.09 -15.54
C SER A 60 13.21 3.64 -16.60
N SER A 61 13.13 3.13 -17.82
CA SER A 61 13.84 3.75 -18.96
C SER A 61 13.11 4.98 -19.49
N ALA A 62 11.89 5.25 -19.02
CA ALA A 62 11.06 6.35 -19.48
C ALA A 62 11.19 7.64 -18.66
N PHE A 63 11.65 7.53 -17.41
CA PHE A 63 11.84 8.68 -16.50
C PHE A 63 12.84 8.33 -15.38
N ALA A 64 13.45 9.36 -14.82
CA ALA A 64 14.33 9.23 -13.66
C ALA A 64 13.53 9.29 -12.35
N ASP A 65 14.11 8.75 -11.27
CA ASP A 65 13.61 8.94 -9.91
C ASP A 65 13.54 10.42 -9.53
N GLY A 66 12.44 10.85 -8.92
CA GLY A 66 12.14 12.25 -8.64
C GLY A 66 11.79 13.10 -9.88
N GLY A 67 11.81 12.52 -11.08
CA GLY A 67 11.54 13.23 -12.34
C GLY A 67 10.04 13.42 -12.62
N SER A 68 9.76 14.05 -13.77
CA SER A 68 8.39 14.20 -14.27
C SER A 68 8.00 13.00 -15.12
N LEU A 69 6.77 12.49 -14.91
CA LEU A 69 6.21 11.43 -15.73
C LEU A 69 5.83 11.98 -17.12
N PRO A 70 6.28 11.36 -18.22
CA PRO A 70 5.82 11.73 -19.56
C PRO A 70 4.31 11.54 -19.74
N VAL A 71 3.67 12.44 -20.48
CA VAL A 71 2.20 12.45 -20.69
C VAL A 71 1.68 11.12 -21.23
N LYS A 72 2.47 10.40 -22.02
CA LYS A 72 2.15 9.06 -22.54
C LYS A 72 1.69 8.08 -21.46
N TYR A 73 2.25 8.17 -20.27
CA TYR A 73 1.97 7.27 -19.14
C TYR A 73 0.92 7.83 -18.16
N ALA A 74 0.32 8.95 -18.52
CA ALA A 74 -0.75 9.58 -17.74
C ALA A 74 -2.10 9.42 -18.46
N GLN A 75 -3.21 9.70 -17.77
CA GLN A 75 -4.55 9.61 -18.36
C GLN A 75 -4.71 10.41 -19.67
N PRO A 76 -4.18 11.64 -19.78
CA PRO A 76 -4.26 12.36 -21.05
C PRO A 76 -3.51 11.66 -22.22
N GLY A 77 -2.56 10.78 -21.91
CA GLY A 77 -1.78 10.01 -22.89
C GLY A 77 -2.28 8.60 -23.16
N GLY A 78 -3.42 8.20 -22.55
CA GLY A 78 -4.09 6.91 -22.83
C GLY A 78 -3.79 5.80 -21.84
N ASP A 79 -3.33 6.11 -20.61
CA ASP A 79 -3.14 5.12 -19.53
C ASP A 79 -2.16 3.98 -19.89
N VAL A 80 -1.12 4.28 -20.67
CA VAL A 80 -0.08 3.30 -20.98
C VAL A 80 0.81 3.09 -19.76
N SER A 81 0.96 1.86 -19.26
CA SER A 81 1.87 1.57 -18.15
C SER A 81 3.33 1.77 -18.57
N PRO A 82 4.19 2.43 -17.75
CA PRO A 82 5.58 2.63 -18.09
C PRO A 82 6.38 1.33 -18.02
N PRO A 83 7.51 1.25 -18.77
CA PRO A 83 8.45 0.16 -18.60
C PRO A 83 9.14 0.28 -17.24
N LEU A 84 9.25 -0.83 -16.52
CA LEU A 84 9.88 -0.91 -15.20
C LEU A 84 10.92 -2.04 -15.20
N ALA A 85 12.01 -1.84 -14.47
CA ALA A 85 13.02 -2.88 -14.24
C ALA A 85 13.51 -2.82 -12.79
N TRP A 86 13.86 -3.98 -12.22
CA TRP A 86 14.36 -4.05 -10.85
C TRP A 86 15.50 -5.04 -10.70
N SER A 87 16.30 -4.80 -9.65
CA SER A 87 17.46 -5.61 -9.31
C SER A 87 17.70 -5.65 -7.79
N GLY A 88 18.65 -6.45 -7.35
CA GLY A 88 18.94 -6.62 -5.94
C GLY A 88 17.85 -7.39 -5.22
N THR A 89 17.22 -8.35 -5.89
CA THR A 89 16.16 -9.20 -5.33
C THR A 89 16.71 -10.20 -4.32
N PRO A 90 16.01 -10.45 -3.20
CA PRO A 90 16.41 -11.49 -2.26
C PRO A 90 16.29 -12.89 -2.89
N ASP A 91 17.23 -13.79 -2.58
CA ASP A 91 17.21 -15.19 -3.04
C ASP A 91 15.95 -15.95 -2.60
N SER A 92 15.32 -15.49 -1.52
CA SER A 92 14.08 -16.06 -0.98
C SER A 92 12.82 -15.53 -1.64
N ALA A 93 12.92 -14.69 -2.66
CA ALA A 93 11.74 -14.16 -3.36
C ALA A 93 11.00 -15.28 -4.10
N ALA A 94 9.70 -15.40 -3.84
CA ALA A 94 8.77 -16.29 -4.54
C ALA A 94 7.86 -15.53 -5.49
N SER A 95 7.57 -14.27 -5.17
CA SER A 95 6.77 -13.36 -6.02
C SER A 95 7.08 -11.90 -5.73
N PHE A 96 6.57 -11.00 -6.61
CA PHE A 96 6.60 -9.57 -6.34
C PHE A 96 5.19 -8.99 -6.32
N VAL A 97 5.06 -7.87 -5.57
CA VAL A 97 3.91 -6.98 -5.58
C VAL A 97 4.38 -5.59 -5.93
N LEU A 98 3.73 -4.96 -6.92
CA LEU A 98 3.92 -3.55 -7.28
C LEU A 98 2.67 -2.78 -6.87
N ILE A 99 2.84 -1.67 -6.17
CA ILE A 99 1.77 -0.74 -5.81
C ILE A 99 2.14 0.63 -6.36
N VAL A 100 1.27 1.20 -7.19
CA VAL A 100 1.39 2.56 -7.71
C VAL A 100 0.25 3.39 -7.16
N HIS A 101 0.57 4.49 -6.49
CA HIS A 101 -0.43 5.31 -5.82
C HIS A 101 -0.07 6.80 -5.84
N ASP A 102 -1.11 7.65 -5.81
CA ASP A 102 -1.01 9.11 -5.72
C ASP A 102 -1.14 9.50 -4.26
N VAL A 103 -0.03 9.93 -3.64
CA VAL A 103 0.01 10.25 -2.20
C VAL A 103 -0.53 11.65 -1.89
N ASP A 104 -0.73 12.49 -2.90
CA ASP A 104 -1.28 13.85 -2.77
C ASP A 104 -2.78 13.90 -3.07
N ALA A 105 -3.38 12.77 -3.50
CA ALA A 105 -4.81 12.64 -3.73
C ALA A 105 -5.45 11.75 -2.67
N THR A 106 -6.57 12.20 -2.10
CA THR A 106 -7.38 11.37 -1.21
C THR A 106 -8.42 10.59 -2.00
N SER A 107 -8.77 9.40 -1.53
CA SER A 107 -9.88 8.60 -2.08
C SER A 107 -11.25 9.11 -1.62
N GLU A 108 -11.30 10.20 -0.86
CA GLU A 108 -12.53 10.81 -0.36
C GLU A 108 -13.51 11.11 -1.50
N GLY A 109 -14.75 10.66 -1.37
CA GLY A 109 -15.77 10.79 -2.41
C GLY A 109 -15.69 9.79 -3.57
N ARG A 110 -14.72 8.85 -3.58
CA ARG A 110 -14.56 7.80 -4.60
C ARG A 110 -14.74 6.39 -4.05
N GLY A 111 -15.45 6.24 -2.93
CA GLY A 111 -15.69 4.95 -2.29
C GLY A 111 -14.55 4.45 -1.38
N GLY A 112 -13.53 5.28 -1.15
CA GLY A 112 -12.50 5.05 -0.14
C GLY A 112 -12.90 5.63 1.21
N ALA A 113 -12.33 5.10 2.29
CA ALA A 113 -12.58 5.55 3.65
C ALA A 113 -11.57 6.63 4.05
N GLY A 114 -11.90 7.91 3.79
CA GLY A 114 -11.18 9.02 4.37
C GLY A 114 -9.84 9.36 3.71
N PHE A 115 -8.74 9.33 4.47
CA PHE A 115 -7.42 9.81 4.05
C PHE A 115 -6.58 8.80 3.23
N ASP A 116 -7.18 7.70 2.78
CA ASP A 116 -6.47 6.75 1.91
C ASP A 116 -6.07 7.42 0.60
N ASP A 117 -4.83 7.18 0.18
CA ASP A 117 -4.30 7.61 -1.10
C ASP A 117 -5.01 6.94 -2.29
N LEU A 118 -4.86 7.50 -3.47
CA LEU A 118 -5.54 7.00 -4.67
C LEU A 118 -4.71 5.90 -5.34
N LEU A 119 -5.24 4.68 -5.37
CA LEU A 119 -4.63 3.56 -6.08
C LEU A 119 -4.65 3.78 -7.58
N GLN A 120 -3.47 3.92 -8.19
CA GLN A 120 -3.29 4.00 -9.63
C GLN A 120 -3.16 2.60 -10.25
N TRP A 121 -2.40 1.71 -9.61
CA TRP A 121 -2.20 0.35 -10.06
C TRP A 121 -1.68 -0.54 -8.94
N MET A 122 -2.18 -1.75 -8.85
CA MET A 122 -1.62 -2.80 -8.01
C MET A 122 -1.50 -4.07 -8.84
N VAL A 123 -0.31 -4.65 -8.81
CA VAL A 123 0.03 -5.90 -9.50
C VAL A 123 0.61 -6.85 -8.48
N TRP A 124 0.11 -8.08 -8.40
CA TRP A 124 0.63 -9.06 -7.46
C TRP A 124 0.79 -10.44 -8.10
N ASN A 125 1.52 -11.31 -7.42
CA ASN A 125 1.96 -12.60 -7.95
C ASN A 125 2.78 -12.47 -9.24
N ILE A 126 3.53 -11.37 -9.41
CA ILE A 126 4.54 -11.31 -10.47
C ILE A 126 5.57 -12.41 -10.15
N PRO A 127 5.87 -13.34 -11.07
CA PRO A 127 6.79 -14.45 -10.80
C PRO A 127 8.20 -13.99 -10.38
N ALA A 128 8.84 -14.71 -9.48
CA ALA A 128 10.19 -14.37 -8.98
C ALA A 128 11.26 -14.32 -10.09
N SER A 129 11.05 -15.02 -11.19
CA SER A 129 11.94 -14.99 -12.36
C SER A 129 11.80 -13.74 -13.24
N VAL A 130 10.76 -12.93 -13.01
CA VAL A 130 10.52 -11.68 -13.74
C VAL A 130 11.25 -10.55 -13.04
N HIS A 131 12.04 -9.79 -13.79
CA HIS A 131 12.80 -8.64 -13.30
C HIS A 131 12.47 -7.33 -14.03
N SER A 132 11.44 -7.34 -14.86
CA SER A 132 10.94 -6.15 -15.57
C SER A 132 9.48 -6.31 -15.95
N LEU A 133 8.78 -5.20 -16.09
CA LEU A 133 7.50 -5.09 -16.78
C LEU A 133 7.72 -4.28 -18.06
N ALA A 134 7.26 -4.80 -19.18
CA ALA A 134 7.30 -4.07 -20.46
C ALA A 134 6.36 -2.87 -20.41
N GLU A 135 6.60 -1.89 -21.27
CA GLU A 135 5.64 -0.81 -21.52
C GLU A 135 4.32 -1.38 -22.05
N GLY A 136 3.20 -0.83 -21.54
CA GLY A 136 1.88 -1.21 -22.04
C GLY A 136 1.43 -2.61 -21.61
N VAL A 137 1.58 -2.95 -20.33
CA VAL A 137 1.04 -4.21 -19.77
C VAL A 137 -0.43 -4.37 -20.16
N ALA A 138 -0.78 -5.54 -20.67
CA ALA A 138 -2.13 -5.83 -21.13
C ALA A 138 -3.17 -5.65 -20.02
N GLN A 139 -4.37 -5.19 -20.38
CA GLN A 139 -5.51 -5.12 -19.47
C GLN A 139 -6.05 -6.54 -19.19
N GLY A 140 -6.62 -6.72 -18.03
CA GLY A 140 -7.21 -7.98 -17.60
C GLY A 140 -6.89 -8.27 -16.13
N ALA A 141 -7.83 -8.88 -15.43
CA ALA A 141 -7.70 -9.14 -14.00
C ALA A 141 -6.58 -10.14 -13.68
N GLN A 142 -6.30 -11.05 -14.60
CA GLN A 142 -5.20 -12.01 -14.52
C GLN A 142 -4.53 -12.13 -15.89
N LEU A 143 -3.19 -12.09 -15.87
CA LEU A 143 -2.35 -12.26 -17.05
C LEU A 143 -2.00 -13.74 -17.27
N PRO A 144 -1.48 -14.14 -18.45
CA PRO A 144 -1.19 -15.53 -18.77
C PRO A 144 -0.16 -16.20 -17.86
N ASP A 145 0.75 -15.42 -17.25
CA ASP A 145 1.77 -15.89 -16.31
C ASP A 145 1.28 -16.04 -14.85
N GLY A 146 -0.01 -15.79 -14.62
CA GLY A 146 -0.62 -15.83 -13.29
C GLY A 146 -0.59 -14.51 -12.53
N THR A 147 0.10 -13.51 -13.03
CA THR A 147 0.09 -12.14 -12.49
C THR A 147 -1.34 -11.59 -12.45
N ARG A 148 -1.70 -10.93 -11.36
CA ARG A 148 -3.02 -10.33 -11.13
C ARG A 148 -2.89 -8.83 -11.00
N GLN A 149 -3.93 -8.08 -11.40
CA GLN A 149 -3.88 -6.62 -11.33
C GLN A 149 -5.23 -5.96 -11.11
N ILE A 150 -5.19 -4.80 -10.47
CA ILE A 150 -6.32 -3.86 -10.30
C ILE A 150 -5.82 -2.42 -10.30
N SER A 151 -6.74 -1.49 -10.51
CA SER A 151 -6.62 -0.07 -10.15
C SER A 151 -7.93 0.40 -9.48
N ALA A 152 -8.01 1.66 -9.11
CA ALA A 152 -9.25 2.23 -8.58
C ALA A 152 -10.45 2.15 -9.54
N THR A 153 -10.21 1.93 -10.84
CA THR A 153 -11.24 1.96 -11.90
C THR A 153 -11.38 0.66 -12.67
N GLY A 154 -10.45 -0.31 -12.51
CA GLY A 154 -10.52 -1.56 -13.23
C GLY A 154 -9.23 -2.37 -13.20
N PRO A 155 -9.20 -3.52 -13.89
CA PRO A 155 -8.06 -4.42 -13.90
C PRO A 155 -7.01 -3.99 -14.95
N TYR A 156 -6.46 -2.79 -14.79
CA TYR A 156 -5.45 -2.19 -15.67
C TYR A 156 -4.71 -1.06 -14.95
N TYR A 157 -3.58 -0.63 -15.53
CA TYR A 157 -2.90 0.58 -15.11
C TYR A 157 -3.77 1.81 -15.37
N ARG A 158 -3.94 2.63 -14.34
CA ARG A 158 -4.59 3.93 -14.43
C ARG A 158 -3.53 5.01 -14.22
N GLY A 159 -3.27 5.78 -15.26
CA GLY A 159 -2.22 6.80 -15.22
C GLY A 159 -2.55 7.98 -14.29
N PRO A 160 -1.54 8.74 -13.92
CA PRO A 160 -1.66 10.02 -13.24
C PRO A 160 -2.62 11.00 -13.89
N ALA A 161 -3.32 11.79 -13.05
CA ALA A 161 -4.31 12.75 -13.53
C ALA A 161 -4.41 14.02 -12.67
N ALA A 162 -3.35 14.38 -11.94
CA ALA A 162 -3.35 15.60 -11.12
C ALA A 162 -3.84 16.82 -11.91
N PRO A 163 -4.65 17.69 -11.30
CA PRO A 163 -5.25 18.84 -12.01
C PRO A 163 -4.18 19.81 -12.51
N ALA A 164 -4.51 20.57 -13.56
CA ALA A 164 -3.61 21.60 -14.11
C ALA A 164 -3.39 22.77 -13.14
N SER A 165 -4.36 23.01 -12.25
CA SER A 165 -4.26 23.98 -11.15
C SER A 165 -3.60 23.37 -9.93
N GLY A 166 -2.67 24.04 -9.29
CA GLY A 166 -1.95 23.55 -8.12
C GLY A 166 -0.58 22.93 -8.44
N PRO A 167 0.09 22.38 -7.42
CA PRO A 167 1.38 21.73 -7.59
C PRO A 167 1.25 20.39 -8.34
N PRO A 168 2.34 19.86 -8.91
CA PRO A 168 2.36 18.47 -9.35
C PRO A 168 2.13 17.52 -8.18
N HIS A 169 1.39 16.43 -8.40
CA HIS A 169 1.26 15.36 -7.42
C HIS A 169 2.44 14.39 -7.51
N HIS A 170 2.74 13.71 -6.40
CA HIS A 170 3.74 12.65 -6.30
C HIS A 170 3.07 11.30 -6.47
N TYR A 171 3.66 10.48 -7.33
CA TYR A 171 3.24 9.11 -7.58
C TYR A 171 4.35 8.18 -7.17
N LEU A 172 4.07 7.29 -6.23
CA LEU A 172 5.01 6.31 -5.74
C LEU A 172 4.78 4.97 -6.45
N PHE A 173 5.86 4.39 -6.95
CA PHE A 173 5.93 3.02 -7.43
C PHE A 173 6.68 2.23 -6.37
N GLU A 174 5.98 1.41 -5.61
CA GLU A 174 6.54 0.60 -4.54
C GLU A 174 6.56 -0.87 -4.95
N LEU A 175 7.74 -1.45 -5.06
CA LEU A 175 7.93 -2.86 -5.37
C LEU A 175 8.34 -3.63 -4.12
N TYR A 176 7.65 -4.72 -3.85
CA TYR A 176 7.90 -5.62 -2.74
C TYR A 176 8.24 -7.02 -3.24
N ALA A 177 9.33 -7.61 -2.73
CA ALA A 177 9.63 -9.02 -2.91
C ALA A 177 9.05 -9.79 -1.73
N LEU A 178 8.27 -10.83 -2.02
CA LEU A 178 7.64 -11.70 -1.03
C LEU A 178 8.24 -13.10 -1.10
N ASP A 179 8.30 -13.81 0.04
CA ASP A 179 8.70 -15.23 0.09
C ASP A 179 7.52 -16.20 -0.13
N THR A 180 6.41 -15.70 -0.62
CA THR A 180 5.19 -16.47 -0.92
C THR A 180 4.46 -15.88 -2.13
N GLN A 181 3.49 -16.62 -2.64
CA GLN A 181 2.42 -16.08 -3.49
C GLN A 181 1.21 -15.72 -2.63
N ILE A 182 0.41 -14.76 -3.11
CA ILE A 182 -0.78 -14.26 -2.39
C ILE A 182 -2.02 -14.87 -3.02
N ASP A 183 -2.83 -15.57 -2.20
CA ASP A 183 -4.11 -16.12 -2.66
C ASP A 183 -5.25 -15.11 -2.44
N VAL A 184 -5.19 -14.00 -3.19
CA VAL A 184 -6.25 -12.99 -3.25
C VAL A 184 -6.75 -12.91 -4.69
N PRO A 185 -8.04 -13.17 -4.95
CA PRO A 185 -8.59 -13.11 -6.30
C PRO A 185 -8.64 -11.64 -6.78
N PRO A 186 -8.42 -11.39 -8.10
CA PRO A 186 -8.42 -10.05 -8.67
C PRO A 186 -9.83 -9.51 -8.96
N VAL A 187 -10.85 -10.32 -8.78
CA VAL A 187 -12.26 -10.00 -9.06
C VAL A 187 -13.16 -10.41 -7.89
N GLY A 188 -14.37 -9.87 -7.85
CA GLY A 188 -15.37 -10.22 -6.84
C GLY A 188 -15.45 -9.27 -5.65
N ALA A 189 -14.54 -8.30 -5.55
CA ALA A 189 -14.58 -7.27 -4.53
C ALA A 189 -14.29 -5.88 -5.12
N ALA A 190 -14.66 -4.83 -4.39
CA ALA A 190 -14.28 -3.46 -4.74
C ALA A 190 -12.75 -3.30 -4.68
N PRO A 191 -12.13 -2.43 -5.51
CA PRO A 191 -10.67 -2.23 -5.53
C PRO A 191 -10.04 -1.96 -4.17
N ALA A 192 -10.68 -1.15 -3.32
CA ALA A 192 -10.21 -0.87 -1.96
C ALA A 192 -10.16 -2.13 -1.08
N VAL A 193 -11.17 -3.01 -1.19
CA VAL A 193 -11.23 -4.27 -0.45
C VAL A 193 -10.14 -5.24 -0.94
N THR A 194 -9.94 -5.34 -2.25
CA THR A 194 -8.86 -6.15 -2.82
C THR A 194 -7.49 -5.62 -2.41
N ARG A 195 -7.27 -4.29 -2.45
CA ARG A 195 -6.03 -3.67 -1.96
C ARG A 195 -5.76 -4.04 -0.50
N ALA A 196 -6.76 -3.89 0.37
CA ALA A 196 -6.64 -4.23 1.77
C ALA A 196 -6.32 -5.71 1.99
N ALA A 197 -6.95 -6.62 1.23
CA ALA A 197 -6.69 -8.05 1.30
C ALA A 197 -5.26 -8.40 0.85
N VAL A 198 -4.78 -7.82 -0.26
CA VAL A 198 -3.40 -8.01 -0.74
C VAL A 198 -2.41 -7.50 0.29
N THR A 199 -2.58 -6.27 0.81
CA THR A 199 -1.65 -5.71 1.80
C THR A 199 -1.65 -6.50 3.11
N ALA A 200 -2.81 -7.01 3.55
CA ALA A 200 -2.89 -7.90 4.72
C ALA A 200 -2.15 -9.22 4.47
N ALA A 201 -2.28 -9.81 3.28
CA ALA A 201 -1.58 -11.05 2.93
C ALA A 201 -0.06 -10.88 2.77
N MET A 202 0.43 -9.66 2.57
CA MET A 202 1.87 -9.36 2.55
C MET A 202 2.51 -9.36 3.94
N LEU A 203 1.72 -9.22 5.00
CA LEU A 203 2.24 -9.11 6.38
C LEU A 203 3.08 -10.33 6.77
N GLY A 204 4.32 -10.08 7.20
CA GLY A 204 5.27 -11.12 7.59
C GLY A 204 6.00 -11.79 6.41
N HIS A 205 5.64 -11.49 5.16
CA HIS A 205 6.18 -12.10 3.96
C HIS A 205 7.13 -11.20 3.16
N VAL A 206 7.20 -9.90 3.47
CA VAL A 206 8.10 -8.97 2.77
C VAL A 206 9.56 -9.29 3.08
N ARG A 207 10.38 -9.50 2.03
CA ARG A 207 11.81 -9.80 2.09
C ARG A 207 12.66 -8.74 1.42
N GLY A 208 12.08 -7.97 0.48
CA GLY A 208 12.75 -6.85 -0.19
C GLY A 208 11.77 -5.74 -0.54
N LYS A 209 12.29 -4.51 -0.67
CA LYS A 209 11.51 -3.34 -1.07
C LYS A 209 12.35 -2.41 -1.94
N ALA A 210 11.72 -1.83 -2.96
CA ALA A 210 12.21 -0.70 -3.73
C ALA A 210 11.12 0.36 -3.91
N VAL A 211 11.53 1.61 -4.07
CA VAL A 211 10.63 2.73 -4.35
C VAL A 211 11.18 3.54 -5.51
N LEU A 212 10.32 3.99 -6.41
CA LEU A 212 10.61 4.94 -7.48
C LEU A 212 9.52 6.01 -7.42
N VAL A 213 9.91 7.27 -7.42
CA VAL A 213 9.00 8.42 -7.27
C VAL A 213 8.97 9.20 -8.57
N VAL A 214 7.78 9.67 -8.98
CA VAL A 214 7.64 10.62 -10.08
C VAL A 214 6.62 11.69 -9.73
N THR A 215 6.71 12.81 -10.43
CA THR A 215 5.71 13.88 -10.33
C THR A 215 4.92 13.99 -11.62
N PHE A 216 3.66 14.39 -11.52
CA PHE A 216 2.84 14.69 -12.69
C PHE A 216 1.80 15.77 -12.37
N ARG A 217 1.55 16.61 -13.37
CA ARG A 217 0.44 17.56 -13.42
C ARG A 217 -0.02 17.68 -14.87
N ARG A 218 -1.32 17.73 -15.09
CA ARG A 218 -1.86 18.08 -16.42
C ARG A 218 -1.36 19.43 -16.85
N GLN A 219 -1.14 19.60 -18.14
CA GLN A 219 -0.91 20.93 -18.71
C GLN A 219 -2.23 21.71 -18.70
N ALA A 220 -2.15 23.03 -18.50
CA ALA A 220 -3.29 23.90 -18.72
C ALA A 220 -3.65 23.89 -20.21
N PRO A 221 -4.95 24.00 -20.55
CA PRO A 221 -5.40 24.08 -21.94
C PRO A 221 -4.86 25.31 -22.66
#